data_9263e059d39f95c7cdccb86e0be98832
#
_entry.id   9263e059d39f95c7cdccb86e0be98832
#
_cell.length_a   1.000
_cell.length_b   1.000
_cell.length_c   1.000
_cell.angle_alpha   90.00
_cell.angle_beta   90.00
_cell.angle_gamma   90.00
#
_symmetry.space_group_name_H-M   'P 1'
#
loop_
_entity.id
_entity.type
_entity.pdbx_description
1 polymer ?
#
loop_
_entity_poly.entity_id
_entity_poly.type
_entity_poly.pdbx_seq_one_letter_code
_entity_poly.pdbx_strand_id
1 'polypeptide(L)'
;MIRYMSALEIKSRPFISSFIVALALTGIVSRDVCGQTKPDSRGAKSIAAIRAVLDAQVSAWNRGDIEGFMDGYWRSPETVFASGDTVTRGWQTVLERYKKSYDTREKMGTLTFSDLEIQLISKDAAVALGRWQLTRGSDTPHGRFTLIFRRTAPGWRIVHDHTSSA
;
A
#
# COMPACT_ATOMS: atom_id res chain seq x y z
N MET A 1 6.28 -11.66 -47.11
CA MET A 1 5.62 -12.77 -47.88
C MET A 1 5.06 -13.75 -46.88
N ILE A 2 3.87 -13.50 -46.34
CA ILE A 2 3.17 -14.41 -45.42
C ILE A 2 1.70 -14.41 -45.83
N ARG A 3 1.19 -15.60 -46.14
CA ARG A 3 -0.12 -15.87 -46.71
C ARG A 3 -1.20 -15.95 -45.62
N TYR A 4 -2.33 -15.29 -45.91
CA TYR A 4 -3.64 -15.52 -45.29
C TYR A 4 -4.20 -16.89 -45.70
N MET A 5 -4.84 -17.56 -44.74
CA MET A 5 -5.81 -18.64 -45.00
C MET A 5 -7.01 -18.38 -44.07
N SER A 6 -8.06 -17.88 -44.61
CA SER A 6 -9.27 -18.44 -45.17
C SER A 6 -10.19 -19.12 -44.12
N ALA A 7 -11.34 -18.47 -43.95
CA ALA A 7 -12.50 -18.88 -43.17
C ALA A 7 -13.19 -20.14 -43.69
N LEU A 8 -13.69 -20.98 -42.79
CA LEU A 8 -14.63 -22.07 -43.09
C LEU A 8 -16.01 -21.69 -42.54
N GLU A 9 -16.92 -21.45 -43.48
CA GLU A 9 -18.35 -21.38 -43.24
C GLU A 9 -18.91 -22.78 -42.93
N ILE A 10 -19.69 -22.90 -41.87
CA ILE A 10 -20.54 -24.08 -41.61
C ILE A 10 -21.99 -23.66 -41.65
N LYS A 11 -22.66 -24.17 -42.66
CA LYS A 11 -24.10 -24.04 -42.96
C LYS A 11 -24.97 -24.63 -41.87
N SER A 12 -25.97 -23.87 -41.50
CA SER A 12 -27.14 -24.25 -40.70
C SER A 12 -28.05 -25.27 -41.37
N ARG A 13 -28.58 -26.22 -40.61
CA ARG A 13 -29.79 -26.96 -40.93
C ARG A 13 -30.73 -26.96 -39.70
N PRO A 14 -32.03 -26.73 -39.92
CA PRO A 14 -33.02 -26.72 -38.84
C PRO A 14 -33.54 -28.11 -38.55
N PHE A 15 -33.64 -28.53 -37.30
CA PHE A 15 -34.48 -29.63 -36.86
C PHE A 15 -35.55 -29.07 -35.93
N ILE A 16 -36.78 -29.10 -36.47
CA ILE A 16 -38.03 -28.92 -35.72
C ILE A 16 -38.33 -30.26 -35.06
N SER A 17 -38.45 -30.28 -33.76
CA SER A 17 -39.16 -31.34 -33.05
C SER A 17 -39.79 -30.75 -31.79
N SER A 18 -41.12 -30.71 -31.85
CA SER A 18 -42.03 -30.49 -30.72
C SER A 18 -41.90 -31.59 -29.69
N PHE A 19 -41.71 -31.23 -28.41
CA PHE A 19 -42.19 -32.06 -27.30
C PHE A 19 -42.37 -31.25 -26.02
N ILE A 20 -43.66 -31.12 -25.66
CA ILE A 20 -44.28 -31.22 -24.34
C ILE A 20 -43.72 -30.43 -23.18
N VAL A 21 -44.52 -29.46 -22.76
CA VAL A 21 -44.51 -28.74 -21.49
C VAL A 21 -44.65 -29.71 -20.31
N ALA A 22 -43.63 -29.74 -19.46
CA ALA A 22 -43.76 -30.21 -18.09
C ALA A 22 -43.39 -29.03 -17.17
N LEU A 23 -44.42 -28.43 -16.58
CA LEU A 23 -44.33 -27.35 -15.60
C LEU A 23 -43.83 -27.94 -14.27
N ALA A 24 -42.53 -27.94 -14.04
CA ALA A 24 -41.96 -28.21 -12.71
C ALA A 24 -41.72 -26.87 -12.02
N LEU A 25 -42.57 -26.54 -11.05
CA LEU A 25 -42.31 -25.48 -10.08
C LEU A 25 -41.13 -25.90 -9.21
N THR A 26 -39.93 -25.57 -9.62
CA THR A 26 -38.77 -25.59 -8.73
C THR A 26 -38.62 -24.20 -8.11
N GLY A 27 -38.92 -24.12 -6.81
CA GLY A 27 -38.71 -22.92 -6.01
C GLY A 27 -37.26 -22.42 -6.16
N ILE A 28 -37.14 -21.22 -6.72
CA ILE A 28 -35.88 -20.48 -6.74
C ILE A 28 -35.61 -20.09 -5.29
N VAL A 29 -34.80 -20.89 -4.59
CA VAL A 29 -34.17 -20.45 -3.36
C VAL A 29 -33.14 -19.42 -3.80
N SER A 30 -33.52 -18.16 -3.78
CA SER A 30 -32.59 -17.03 -3.87
C SER A 30 -31.64 -17.13 -2.70
N ARG A 31 -30.46 -17.73 -2.92
CA ARG A 31 -29.36 -17.58 -2.01
C ARG A 31 -28.86 -16.12 -2.16
N ASP A 32 -29.28 -15.27 -1.24
CA ASP A 32 -28.64 -13.99 -1.02
C ASP A 32 -27.19 -14.25 -0.56
N VAL A 33 -26.29 -14.47 -1.55
CA VAL A 33 -24.86 -14.44 -1.34
C VAL A 33 -24.40 -12.98 -1.47
N CYS A 34 -24.89 -12.14 -0.58
CA CYS A 34 -24.23 -10.88 -0.26
C CYS A 34 -23.85 -10.91 1.21
N GLY A 35 -22.90 -11.79 1.53
CA GLY A 35 -22.16 -11.70 2.78
C GLY A 35 -21.30 -10.45 2.73
N GLN A 36 -21.87 -9.27 2.95
CA GLN A 36 -21.13 -8.10 3.40
C GLN A 36 -20.56 -8.46 4.77
N THR A 37 -19.34 -8.99 4.77
CA THR A 37 -18.56 -9.13 5.99
C THR A 37 -18.41 -7.72 6.56
N LYS A 38 -19.13 -7.45 7.65
CA LYS A 38 -18.98 -6.24 8.46
C LYS A 38 -17.48 -6.02 8.65
N PRO A 39 -16.91 -4.86 8.27
CA PRO A 39 -15.46 -4.68 8.36
C PRO A 39 -15.03 -5.04 9.77
N ASP A 40 -14.04 -5.93 9.88
CA ASP A 40 -13.50 -6.35 11.17
C ASP A 40 -13.05 -5.11 11.92
N SER A 41 -13.74 -4.80 13.02
CA SER A 41 -13.49 -3.59 13.80
C SER A 41 -12.04 -3.52 14.33
N ARG A 42 -11.38 -4.68 14.47
CA ARG A 42 -9.96 -4.76 14.84
C ARG A 42 -9.06 -4.37 13.66
N GLY A 43 -9.40 -4.83 12.46
CA GLY A 43 -8.69 -4.45 11.24
C GLY A 43 -8.77 -2.95 10.99
N ALA A 44 -9.97 -2.37 11.10
CA ALA A 44 -10.16 -0.93 10.96
C ALA A 44 -9.34 -0.11 11.99
N LYS A 45 -9.30 -0.55 13.26
CA LYS A 45 -8.47 0.07 14.31
C LYS A 45 -6.98 -0.02 13.99
N SER A 46 -6.51 -1.15 13.47
CA SER A 46 -5.10 -1.32 13.09
C SER A 46 -4.71 -0.41 11.92
N ILE A 47 -5.56 -0.30 10.90
CA ILE A 47 -5.34 0.61 9.76
C ILE A 47 -5.31 2.07 10.24
N ALA A 48 -6.26 2.47 11.10
CA ALA A 48 -6.27 3.81 11.67
C ALA A 48 -5.01 4.11 12.49
N ALA A 49 -4.51 3.14 13.28
CA ALA A 49 -3.29 3.30 14.05
C ALA A 49 -2.04 3.42 13.17
N ILE A 50 -1.96 2.67 12.05
CA ILE A 50 -0.87 2.80 11.09
C ILE A 50 -0.91 4.17 10.40
N ARG A 51 -2.10 4.63 9.99
CA ARG A 51 -2.29 5.97 9.41
C ARG A 51 -1.83 7.06 10.37
N ALA A 52 -2.16 6.94 11.65
CA ALA A 52 -1.72 7.89 12.67
C ALA A 52 -0.19 7.94 12.83
N VAL A 53 0.53 6.82 12.62
CA VAL A 53 2.01 6.83 12.59
C VAL A 53 2.52 7.67 11.41
N LEU A 54 1.94 7.50 10.23
CA LEU A 54 2.34 8.26 9.03
C LEU A 54 2.02 9.76 9.18
N ASP A 55 0.86 10.09 9.74
CA ASP A 55 0.47 11.48 10.01
C ASP A 55 1.41 12.15 11.04
N ALA A 56 1.83 11.40 12.07
CA ALA A 56 2.81 11.86 13.04
C ALA A 56 4.18 12.11 12.40
N GLN A 57 4.61 11.24 11.47
CA GLN A 57 5.85 11.44 10.71
C GLN A 57 5.81 12.72 9.87
N VAL A 58 4.71 12.94 9.12
CA VAL A 58 4.54 14.19 8.34
C VAL A 58 4.58 15.41 9.26
N SER A 59 3.89 15.36 10.39
CA SER A 59 3.87 16.44 11.37
C SER A 59 5.25 16.72 11.96
N ALA A 60 6.00 15.68 12.33
CA ALA A 60 7.36 15.81 12.85
C ALA A 60 8.31 16.41 11.81
N TRP A 61 8.29 15.89 10.59
CA TRP A 61 9.10 16.41 9.48
C TRP A 61 8.84 17.88 9.23
N ASN A 62 7.57 18.28 9.14
CA ASN A 62 7.17 19.63 8.78
C ASN A 62 7.52 20.67 9.87
N ARG A 63 7.78 20.26 11.11
CA ARG A 63 8.36 21.13 12.14
C ARG A 63 9.89 21.04 12.29
N GLY A 64 10.56 20.21 11.44
CA GLY A 64 12.02 20.05 11.47
C GLY A 64 12.54 19.01 12.46
N ASP A 65 11.66 18.17 12.99
CA ASP A 65 11.95 17.16 13.99
C ASP A 65 12.22 15.81 13.33
N ILE A 66 13.48 15.58 12.92
CA ILE A 66 13.91 14.33 12.30
C ILE A 66 13.81 13.16 13.30
N GLU A 67 14.07 13.37 14.57
CA GLU A 67 13.95 12.32 15.59
C GLU A 67 12.50 11.89 15.78
N GLY A 68 11.58 12.85 15.86
CA GLY A 68 10.15 12.58 15.88
C GLY A 68 9.64 11.87 14.61
N PHE A 69 10.19 12.19 13.43
CA PHE A 69 9.93 11.44 12.21
C PHE A 69 10.38 9.98 12.34
N MET A 70 11.56 9.76 12.92
CA MET A 70 12.12 8.43 13.12
C MET A 70 11.42 7.61 14.22
N ASP A 71 10.57 8.21 15.06
CA ASP A 71 9.72 7.48 16.00
C ASP A 71 8.68 6.59 15.31
N GLY A 72 8.36 6.85 14.04
CA GLY A 72 7.56 5.97 13.22
C GLY A 72 8.24 4.62 12.92
N TYR A 73 9.56 4.55 13.02
CA TYR A 73 10.34 3.34 12.78
C TYR A 73 10.57 2.55 14.07
N TRP A 74 10.77 1.25 13.90
CA TRP A 74 11.13 0.38 14.99
C TRP A 74 12.57 0.66 15.45
N ARG A 75 12.78 0.95 16.73
CA ARG A 75 14.11 1.19 17.32
C ARG A 75 14.84 -0.14 17.48
N SER A 76 15.40 -0.66 16.39
CA SER A 76 16.04 -1.96 16.32
C SER A 76 17.22 -1.94 15.35
N PRO A 77 18.27 -2.77 15.58
CA PRO A 77 19.31 -2.99 14.58
C PRO A 77 18.76 -3.68 13.30
N GLU A 78 17.58 -4.31 13.38
CA GLU A 78 16.94 -5.00 12.26
C GLU A 78 16.15 -4.07 11.33
N THR A 79 15.96 -2.80 11.69
CA THR A 79 15.26 -1.84 10.83
C THR A 79 15.99 -1.65 9.53
N VAL A 80 15.27 -1.72 8.41
CA VAL A 80 15.83 -1.63 7.05
C VAL A 80 15.29 -0.40 6.34
N PHE A 81 16.17 0.35 5.69
CA PHE A 81 15.85 1.40 4.75
C PHE A 81 16.57 1.15 3.43
N ALA A 82 15.81 0.91 2.35
CA ALA A 82 16.32 0.70 1.01
C ALA A 82 15.94 1.90 0.12
N SER A 83 16.90 2.47 -0.59
CA SER A 83 16.65 3.55 -1.55
C SER A 83 17.72 3.54 -2.64
N GLY A 84 17.28 3.54 -3.90
CA GLY A 84 18.15 3.30 -5.04
C GLY A 84 18.85 1.95 -4.90
N ASP A 85 20.18 1.93 -5.00
CA ASP A 85 21.01 0.73 -4.83
C ASP A 85 21.56 0.57 -3.40
N THR A 86 21.09 1.39 -2.46
CA THR A 86 21.62 1.41 -1.10
C THR A 86 20.65 0.81 -0.10
N VAL A 87 21.14 -0.14 0.71
CA VAL A 87 20.40 -0.70 1.85
C VAL A 87 21.11 -0.28 3.15
N THR A 88 20.40 0.48 3.98
CA THR A 88 20.85 0.91 5.31
C THR A 88 20.15 0.07 6.36
N ARG A 89 20.89 -0.45 7.34
CA ARG A 89 20.37 -1.27 8.44
C ARG A 89 20.62 -0.62 9.79
N GLY A 90 19.68 -0.81 10.69
CA GLY A 90 19.72 -0.28 12.05
C GLY A 90 19.11 1.12 12.16
N TRP A 91 18.20 1.26 13.14
CA TRP A 91 17.47 2.51 13.38
C TRP A 91 18.40 3.72 13.55
N GLN A 92 19.48 3.56 14.32
CA GLN A 92 20.44 4.64 14.57
C GLN A 92 21.16 5.08 13.28
N THR A 93 21.59 4.11 12.46
CA THR A 93 22.26 4.39 11.18
C THR A 93 21.32 5.09 10.20
N VAL A 94 20.03 4.70 10.18
CA VAL A 94 19.01 5.36 9.36
C VAL A 94 18.79 6.79 9.85
N LEU A 95 18.69 7.03 11.17
CA LEU A 95 18.57 8.38 11.74
C LEU A 95 19.75 9.28 11.33
N GLU A 96 20.98 8.78 11.46
CA GLU A 96 22.19 9.53 11.07
C GLU A 96 22.20 9.87 9.58
N ARG A 97 21.76 8.92 8.73
CA ARG A 97 21.59 9.18 7.30
C ARG A 97 20.59 10.31 7.04
N TYR A 98 19.44 10.32 7.72
CA TYR A 98 18.45 11.39 7.60
C TYR A 98 19.02 12.73 8.06
N LYS A 99 19.65 12.78 9.23
CA LYS A 99 20.30 14.01 9.77
C LYS A 99 21.34 14.57 8.80
N LYS A 100 22.14 13.72 8.17
CA LYS A 100 23.17 14.12 7.20
C LYS A 100 22.55 14.64 5.89
N SER A 101 21.49 14.00 5.41
CA SER A 101 20.86 14.34 4.12
C SER A 101 19.96 15.57 4.20
N TYR A 102 19.37 15.82 5.37
CA TYR A 102 18.36 16.85 5.62
C TYR A 102 18.77 17.76 6.80
N ASP A 103 19.99 18.26 6.75
CA ASP A 103 20.63 19.05 7.81
C ASP A 103 20.11 20.50 7.92
N THR A 104 19.33 20.96 6.92
CA THR A 104 18.70 22.28 6.93
C THR A 104 17.21 22.21 6.58
N ARG A 105 16.46 23.25 6.96
CA ARG A 105 15.02 23.36 6.63
C ARG A 105 14.77 23.44 5.12
N GLU A 106 15.67 24.08 4.38
CA GLU A 106 15.59 24.18 2.91
C GLU A 106 15.69 22.79 2.29
N LYS A 107 16.61 21.94 2.77
CA LYS A 107 16.74 20.56 2.29
C LYS A 107 15.57 19.67 2.70
N MET A 108 14.99 19.88 3.87
CA MET A 108 13.82 19.14 4.33
C MET A 108 12.59 19.49 3.49
N GLY A 109 12.33 20.77 3.27
CA GLY A 109 11.08 21.22 2.63
C GLY A 109 9.85 20.86 3.45
N THR A 110 8.71 20.84 2.78
CA THR A 110 7.43 20.38 3.35
C THR A 110 7.08 19.01 2.80
N LEU A 111 6.93 18.02 3.69
CA LEU A 111 6.58 16.66 3.36
C LEU A 111 5.07 16.50 3.24
N THR A 112 4.64 15.81 2.19
CA THR A 112 3.28 15.28 2.05
C THR A 112 3.32 13.81 1.67
N PHE A 113 2.38 13.02 2.21
CA PHE A 113 2.08 11.69 1.75
C PHE A 113 0.72 11.68 1.04
N SER A 114 0.64 10.96 -0.08
CA SER A 114 -0.60 10.78 -0.85
C SER A 114 -0.72 9.33 -1.34
N ASP A 115 -1.86 8.99 -1.95
CA ASP A 115 -2.13 7.67 -2.53
C ASP A 115 -1.89 6.52 -1.53
N LEU A 116 -2.28 6.73 -0.27
CA LEU A 116 -2.02 5.77 0.82
C LEU A 116 -2.97 4.58 0.73
N GLU A 117 -2.39 3.40 0.47
CA GLU A 117 -3.05 2.10 0.53
C GLU A 117 -2.43 1.29 1.68
N ILE A 118 -3.25 0.87 2.64
CA ILE A 118 -2.81 0.10 3.81
C ILE A 118 -3.53 -1.24 3.81
N GLN A 119 -2.78 -2.32 3.76
CA GLN A 119 -3.29 -3.68 3.78
C GLN A 119 -2.72 -4.45 4.97
N LEU A 120 -3.59 -5.05 5.78
CA LEU A 120 -3.17 -5.96 6.83
C LEU A 120 -2.79 -7.32 6.22
N ILE A 121 -1.60 -7.80 6.53
CA ILE A 121 -1.12 -9.14 6.16
C ILE A 121 -1.51 -10.14 7.26
N SER A 122 -1.46 -9.68 8.53
CA SER A 122 -1.85 -10.46 9.70
C SER A 122 -2.32 -9.52 10.82
N LYS A 123 -2.64 -10.07 11.98
CA LYS A 123 -2.94 -9.28 13.20
C LYS A 123 -1.77 -8.38 13.65
N ASP A 124 -0.53 -8.71 13.25
CA ASP A 124 0.69 -8.06 13.72
C ASP A 124 1.59 -7.53 12.58
N ALA A 125 1.17 -7.68 11.31
CA ALA A 125 1.92 -7.22 10.15
C ALA A 125 1.00 -6.54 9.12
N ALA A 126 1.51 -5.47 8.50
CA ALA A 126 0.83 -4.74 7.43
C ALA A 126 1.83 -4.24 6.40
N VAL A 127 1.34 -3.98 5.19
CA VAL A 127 2.05 -3.23 4.16
C VAL A 127 1.32 -1.91 3.91
N ALA A 128 2.07 -0.83 3.74
CA ALA A 128 1.56 0.44 3.26
C ALA A 128 2.30 0.84 1.98
N LEU A 129 1.53 1.11 0.94
CA LEU A 129 2.00 1.73 -0.29
C LEU A 129 1.59 3.20 -0.28
N GLY A 130 2.46 4.09 -0.76
CA GLY A 130 2.13 5.49 -0.85
C GLY A 130 3.06 6.26 -1.77
N ARG A 131 2.78 7.55 -1.87
CA ARG A 131 3.62 8.53 -2.55
C ARG A 131 4.12 9.54 -1.52
N TRP A 132 5.38 9.91 -1.64
CA TRP A 132 5.98 11.00 -0.90
C TRP A 132 6.33 12.15 -1.84
N GLN A 133 6.26 13.36 -1.32
CA GLN A 133 6.72 14.57 -2.00
C GLN A 133 7.29 15.55 -0.97
N LEU A 134 8.41 16.15 -1.32
CA LEU A 134 8.97 17.30 -0.59
C LEU A 134 8.76 18.55 -1.44
N THR A 135 8.05 19.54 -0.92
CA THR A 135 7.96 20.85 -1.56
C THR A 135 9.04 21.74 -0.99
N ARG A 136 9.98 22.16 -1.83
CA ARG A 136 11.08 23.06 -1.50
C ARG A 136 10.95 24.36 -2.29
N GLY A 137 11.80 25.35 -1.98
CA GLY A 137 11.76 26.62 -2.72
C GLY A 137 12.11 26.49 -4.21
N SER A 138 12.96 25.53 -4.59
CA SER A 138 13.50 25.39 -5.95
C SER A 138 13.07 24.11 -6.67
N ASP A 139 12.60 23.09 -5.94
CA ASP A 139 12.26 21.79 -6.51
C ASP A 139 11.14 21.06 -5.73
N THR A 140 10.62 20.01 -6.33
CA THR A 140 9.60 19.16 -5.71
C THR A 140 9.94 17.68 -5.88
N PRO A 141 11.03 17.20 -5.25
CA PRO A 141 11.38 15.79 -5.35
C PRO A 141 10.26 14.92 -4.77
N HIS A 142 10.00 13.82 -5.43
CA HIS A 142 8.91 12.93 -5.09
C HIS A 142 9.23 11.49 -5.50
N GLY A 143 8.40 10.56 -5.05
CA GLY A 143 8.51 9.17 -5.42
C GLY A 143 7.47 8.31 -4.72
N ARG A 144 7.72 7.02 -4.70
CA ARG A 144 6.85 6.06 -4.02
C ARG A 144 7.59 5.35 -2.92
N PHE A 145 6.82 4.84 -1.95
CA PHE A 145 7.34 3.98 -0.91
C PHE A 145 6.47 2.75 -0.73
N THR A 146 7.11 1.69 -0.28
CA THR A 146 6.46 0.50 0.28
C THR A 146 7.02 0.28 1.67
N LEU A 147 6.15 0.35 2.67
CA LEU A 147 6.51 0.20 4.07
C LEU A 147 5.94 -1.11 4.62
N ILE A 148 6.77 -1.88 5.33
CA ILE A 148 6.30 -2.99 6.13
C ILE A 148 6.20 -2.53 7.58
N PHE A 149 5.01 -2.66 8.14
CA PHE A 149 4.72 -2.39 9.54
C PHE A 149 4.65 -3.68 10.34
N ARG A 150 5.17 -3.64 11.57
CA ARG A 150 4.95 -4.66 12.59
C ARG A 150 4.36 -4.05 13.83
N ARG A 151 3.52 -4.83 14.51
CA ARG A 151 3.00 -4.47 15.83
C ARG A 151 4.06 -4.80 16.87
N THR A 152 4.53 -3.78 17.56
CA THR A 152 5.51 -3.86 18.66
C THR A 152 4.85 -3.50 20.00
N ALA A 153 5.56 -3.58 21.12
CA ALA A 153 5.03 -3.19 22.43
C ALA A 153 4.47 -1.74 22.46
N PRO A 154 5.15 -0.72 21.86
CA PRO A 154 4.61 0.65 21.83
C PRO A 154 3.61 0.89 20.68
N GLY A 155 3.22 -0.13 19.89
CA GLY A 155 2.27 0.00 18.76
C GLY A 155 2.87 -0.36 17.41
N TRP A 156 2.24 0.12 16.34
CA TRP A 156 2.69 -0.14 14.98
C TRP A 156 3.96 0.64 14.66
N ARG A 157 4.97 -0.02 14.05
CA ARG A 157 6.24 0.60 13.65
C ARG A 157 6.69 0.09 12.30
N ILE A 158 7.32 0.95 11.51
CA ILE A 158 7.98 0.62 10.25
C ILE A 158 9.23 -0.21 10.57
N VAL A 159 9.30 -1.42 10.03
CA VAL A 159 10.47 -2.31 10.15
C VAL A 159 11.27 -2.38 8.87
N HIS A 160 10.63 -2.09 7.74
CA HIS A 160 11.26 -2.04 6.42
C HIS A 160 10.64 -0.91 5.62
N ASP A 161 11.49 -0.09 5.04
CA ASP A 161 11.14 0.98 4.11
C ASP A 161 11.88 0.76 2.81
N HIS A 162 11.15 0.71 1.70
CA HIS A 162 11.70 0.77 0.37
C HIS A 162 11.13 2.00 -0.34
N THR A 163 11.99 2.97 -0.59
CA THR A 163 11.63 4.26 -1.18
C THR A 163 12.37 4.49 -2.50
N SER A 164 11.62 4.83 -3.55
CA SER A 164 12.15 5.27 -4.84
C SER A 164 12.00 6.77 -5.00
N SER A 165 12.81 7.36 -5.87
CA SER A 165 12.69 8.73 -6.36
C SER A 165 12.38 8.71 -7.86
N ALA A 166 11.52 9.63 -8.32
CA ALA A 166 11.19 9.85 -9.72
C ALA A 166 12.03 11.00 -10.28
#